data_dcbfed42a1759d86b4bf1bb71cc55337
#
_entry.id   dcbfed42a1759d86b4bf1bb71cc55337
#
_cell.length_a   1.000
_cell.length_b   1.000
_cell.length_c   1.000
_cell.angle_alpha   90.00
_cell.angle_beta   90.00
_cell.angle_gamma   90.00
#
_symmetry.space_group_name_H-M   'P 1'
#
loop_
_entity.id
_entity.type
_entity.pdbx_description
1 polymer ?
#
loop_
_entity_poly.entity_id
_entity_poly.type
_entity_poly.pdbx_seq_one_letter_code
_entity_poly.pdbx_strand_id
1 'polypeptide(L)'
;WARNLIIGGHTDWYIPARDELELCWRNLKPTTTANYVTANRLTAASFNYANNGSYGDTANTHGTNNNSSPTGAAYTASVPGQAAATAFRTGGAEAYEFGSAYYWSSSDYNASIAWLQYWGSSHPGHQGSNGKAQTYRVRAIRRSVI
;
A
#
# COMPACT_ATOMS: atom_id res chain seq x y z
N TRP A 1 1.91 -19.74 -3.69
CA TRP A 1 0.84 -19.63 -2.70
C TRP A 1 -0.38 -18.94 -3.29
N ALA A 2 -0.33 -17.65 -3.67
CA ALA A 2 -1.52 -16.93 -4.14
C ALA A 2 -2.22 -17.62 -5.32
N ARG A 3 -1.46 -18.07 -6.32
CA ARG A 3 -1.99 -18.75 -7.51
C ARG A 3 -2.71 -20.08 -7.22
N ASN A 4 -2.55 -20.62 -6.03
CA ASN A 4 -3.21 -21.87 -5.62
C ASN A 4 -4.43 -21.60 -4.73
N LEU A 5 -4.79 -20.35 -4.51
CA LEU A 5 -5.96 -19.98 -3.72
C LEU A 5 -7.23 -20.19 -4.55
N ILE A 6 -8.23 -20.79 -3.93
CA ILE A 6 -9.59 -20.89 -4.46
C ILE A 6 -10.50 -20.28 -3.40
N ILE A 7 -10.95 -19.05 -3.63
CA ILE A 7 -11.80 -18.31 -2.68
C ILE A 7 -13.01 -17.78 -3.45
N GLY A 8 -14.20 -18.12 -3.00
CA GLY A 8 -15.44 -17.70 -3.67
C GLY A 8 -15.56 -18.22 -5.11
N GLY A 9 -14.96 -19.38 -5.42
CA GLY A 9 -14.95 -19.94 -6.77
C GLY A 9 -13.93 -19.30 -7.74
N HIS A 10 -13.12 -18.36 -7.27
CA HIS A 10 -12.09 -17.68 -8.07
C HIS A 10 -10.71 -18.28 -7.85
N THR A 11 -9.92 -18.38 -8.93
CA THR A 11 -8.57 -18.98 -8.97
C THR A 11 -7.50 -18.02 -9.48
N ASP A 12 -7.88 -16.77 -9.76
CA ASP A 12 -7.04 -15.71 -10.36
C ASP A 12 -6.38 -14.79 -9.32
N TRP A 13 -6.16 -15.32 -8.12
CA TRP A 13 -5.52 -14.58 -7.02
C TRP A 13 -4.02 -14.39 -7.25
N TYR A 14 -3.50 -13.20 -6.90
CA TYR A 14 -2.08 -12.89 -6.99
C TYR A 14 -1.64 -11.93 -5.89
N ILE A 15 -0.33 -11.81 -5.70
CA ILE A 15 0.27 -10.83 -4.79
C ILE A 15 0.29 -9.47 -5.51
N PRO A 16 -0.26 -8.40 -4.93
CA PRO A 16 -0.33 -7.09 -5.59
C PRO A 16 1.06 -6.54 -5.91
N ALA A 17 1.19 -5.92 -7.06
CA ALA A 17 2.33 -5.06 -7.35
C ALA A 17 2.34 -3.84 -6.41
N ARG A 18 3.46 -3.12 -6.36
CA ARG A 18 3.62 -1.95 -5.48
C ARG A 18 2.48 -0.95 -5.62
N ASP A 19 2.13 -0.60 -6.85
CA ASP A 19 1.11 0.41 -7.14
C ASP A 19 -0.31 -0.11 -6.87
N GLU A 20 -0.54 -1.41 -7.02
CA GLU A 20 -1.80 -2.06 -6.64
C GLU A 20 -1.95 -2.15 -5.11
N LEU A 21 -0.87 -2.40 -4.39
CA LEU A 21 -0.87 -2.40 -2.94
C LEU A 21 -1.17 -1.00 -2.38
N GLU A 22 -0.70 0.04 -3.05
CA GLU A 22 -1.04 1.43 -2.73
C GLU A 22 -2.53 1.71 -2.96
N LEU A 23 -3.14 1.20 -4.03
CA LEU A 23 -4.59 1.29 -4.25
C LEU A 23 -5.37 0.56 -3.14
N CYS A 24 -4.86 -0.57 -2.64
CA CYS A 24 -5.44 -1.22 -1.47
C CYS A 24 -5.41 -0.29 -0.25
N TRP A 25 -4.30 0.39 0.01
CA TRP A 25 -4.24 1.37 1.10
C TRP A 25 -5.27 2.48 0.94
N ARG A 26 -5.38 3.07 -0.26
CA ARG A 26 -6.32 4.16 -0.54
C ARG A 26 -7.77 3.80 -0.24
N ASN A 27 -8.15 2.57 -0.51
CA ASN A 27 -9.54 2.16 -0.47
C ASN A 27 -9.88 1.32 0.77
N LEU A 28 -8.89 0.67 1.36
CA LEU A 28 -9.08 -0.34 2.40
C LEU A 28 -8.36 0.01 3.71
N LYS A 29 -7.94 1.25 3.89
CA LYS A 29 -7.31 1.74 5.11
C LYS A 29 -8.21 1.46 6.33
N PRO A 30 -7.73 0.71 7.34
CA PRO A 30 -8.62 0.19 8.39
C PRO A 30 -8.95 1.22 9.48
N THR A 31 -8.20 2.32 9.58
CA THR A 31 -8.33 3.28 10.68
C THR A 31 -8.46 4.73 10.21
N THR A 32 -8.84 5.61 11.12
CA THR A 32 -8.82 7.07 10.93
C THR A 32 -7.45 7.70 11.21
N THR A 33 -6.46 6.91 11.64
CA THR A 33 -5.09 7.41 11.92
C THR A 33 -4.56 8.22 10.74
N ALA A 34 -3.95 9.36 11.01
CA ALA A 34 -3.40 10.22 9.98
C ALA A 34 -2.37 9.47 9.12
N ASN A 35 -2.39 9.72 7.81
CA ASN A 35 -1.38 9.16 6.92
C ASN A 35 0.00 9.74 7.23
N TYR A 36 1.03 8.97 6.94
CA TYR A 36 2.40 9.41 7.14
C TYR A 36 2.78 10.44 6.06
N VAL A 37 2.77 11.70 6.49
CA VAL A 37 3.19 12.83 5.67
C VAL A 37 4.12 13.69 6.54
N THR A 38 5.40 13.77 6.21
CA THR A 38 6.38 14.52 7.00
C THR A 38 6.94 15.69 6.22
N ALA A 39 7.12 16.83 6.91
CA ALA A 39 7.71 18.03 6.33
C ALA A 39 9.13 17.81 5.76
N ASN A 40 9.90 16.90 6.34
CA ASN A 40 11.26 16.60 5.89
C ASN A 40 11.33 15.78 4.59
N ARG A 41 10.22 15.19 4.19
CA ARG A 41 10.09 14.48 2.92
C ARG A 41 9.48 15.36 1.83
N LEU A 42 9.20 16.61 2.17
CA LEU A 42 8.65 17.61 1.27
C LEU A 42 9.68 18.24 0.32
N THR A 43 10.95 17.88 0.43
CA THR A 43 11.94 18.38 -0.51
C THR A 43 12.08 17.40 -1.67
N ALA A 44 11.71 17.85 -2.84
CA ALA A 44 11.71 17.10 -4.11
C ALA A 44 13.01 16.34 -4.43
N ALA A 45 14.10 16.67 -3.76
CA ALA A 45 15.40 16.03 -3.95
C ALA A 45 15.52 14.64 -3.30
N SER A 46 14.66 14.29 -2.34
CA SER A 46 14.81 13.05 -1.54
C SER A 46 13.90 11.92 -1.99
N PHE A 47 12.87 12.21 -2.75
CA PHE A 47 11.81 11.25 -3.11
C PHE A 47 11.26 11.48 -4.51
N ASN A 48 12.10 11.32 -5.49
CA ASN A 48 11.56 11.21 -6.81
C ASN A 48 11.17 9.73 -7.05
N TYR A 49 10.05 9.51 -7.68
CA TYR A 49 9.50 8.19 -8.01
C TYR A 49 10.52 7.27 -8.70
N ALA A 50 11.39 7.83 -9.53
CA ALA A 50 12.49 7.10 -10.17
C ALA A 50 13.58 6.65 -9.18
N ASN A 51 13.64 7.29 -8.00
CA ASN A 51 14.70 7.10 -7.00
C ASN A 51 14.18 6.65 -5.62
N ASN A 52 13.09 5.90 -5.51
CA ASN A 52 12.47 5.42 -4.25
C ASN A 52 11.27 6.21 -3.72
N GLY A 53 10.56 6.94 -4.54
CA GLY A 53 9.38 7.67 -4.10
C GLY A 53 8.36 6.77 -3.40
N SER A 54 7.95 7.18 -2.21
CA SER A 54 6.85 6.59 -1.47
C SER A 54 5.57 7.38 -1.72
N TYR A 55 4.46 6.71 -1.97
CA TYR A 55 3.16 7.37 -2.17
C TYR A 55 2.64 8.11 -0.92
N GLY A 56 3.17 7.84 0.25
CA GLY A 56 2.83 8.54 1.49
C GLY A 56 3.58 9.84 1.71
N ASP A 57 4.27 10.35 0.70
CA ASP A 57 5.08 11.55 0.81
C ASP A 57 4.44 12.73 0.07
N THR A 58 4.09 13.79 0.80
CA THR A 58 3.43 14.97 0.22
C THR A 58 4.34 15.86 -0.62
N ALA A 59 5.63 15.74 -0.47
CA ALA A 59 6.58 16.46 -1.34
C ALA A 59 6.83 15.76 -2.65
N ASN A 60 6.46 14.54 -2.69
CA ASN A 60 6.50 13.84 -3.92
C ASN A 60 5.37 14.41 -4.77
N THR A 61 5.71 15.01 -5.90
CA THR A 61 4.76 15.26 -6.98
C THR A 61 3.94 14.01 -7.34
N HIS A 62 4.24 12.91 -6.70
CA HIS A 62 3.67 11.58 -6.77
C HIS A 62 2.85 11.17 -5.54
N GLY A 63 2.35 12.09 -4.75
CA GLY A 63 1.28 11.83 -3.80
C GLY A 63 0.01 11.30 -4.48
N THR A 64 0.10 11.11 -5.81
CA THR A 64 -0.88 10.48 -6.69
C THR A 64 -0.31 9.20 -7.27
N ASN A 65 -1.13 8.18 -7.46
CA ASN A 65 -0.72 6.96 -8.16
C ASN A 65 -0.86 7.16 -9.68
N ASN A 66 0.23 7.53 -10.34
CA ASN A 66 0.22 7.80 -11.78
C ASN A 66 0.04 6.54 -12.64
N ASN A 67 0.16 5.35 -12.03
CA ASN A 67 -0.07 4.07 -12.70
C ASN A 67 -1.51 3.57 -12.53
N SER A 68 -2.39 4.35 -11.88
CA SER A 68 -3.81 4.07 -11.79
C SER A 68 -4.62 5.00 -12.70
N SER A 69 -5.76 4.52 -13.15
CA SER A 69 -6.75 5.31 -13.88
C SER A 69 -8.14 5.11 -13.23
N PRO A 70 -8.76 6.16 -12.67
CA PRO A 70 -8.21 7.50 -12.53
C PRO A 70 -7.05 7.56 -11.54
N THR A 71 -6.16 8.54 -11.72
CA THR A 71 -5.12 8.87 -10.77
C THR A 71 -5.75 9.35 -9.46
N GLY A 72 -5.37 8.76 -8.34
CA GLY A 72 -5.89 9.17 -7.02
C GLY A 72 -5.43 10.57 -6.60
N ALA A 73 -6.13 11.17 -5.64
CA ALA A 73 -5.73 12.46 -5.08
C ALA A 73 -4.36 12.37 -4.40
N ALA A 74 -3.64 13.48 -4.32
CA ALA A 74 -2.41 13.56 -3.55
C ALA A 74 -2.66 13.22 -2.06
N TYR A 75 -1.68 12.61 -1.41
CA TYR A 75 -1.77 12.30 0.01
C TYR A 75 -1.78 13.59 0.85
N THR A 76 -2.62 13.56 1.87
CA THR A 76 -2.59 14.47 3.01
C THR A 76 -2.66 13.65 4.30
N ALA A 77 -2.59 14.30 5.45
CA ALA A 77 -2.79 13.59 6.73
C ALA A 77 -4.16 12.86 6.79
N SER A 78 -5.17 13.35 6.09
CA SER A 78 -6.53 12.79 6.08
C SER A 78 -6.94 12.11 4.76
N VAL A 79 -6.16 12.25 3.70
CA VAL A 79 -6.41 11.61 2.39
C VAL A 79 -5.25 10.66 2.06
N PRO A 80 -5.50 9.38 1.82
CA PRO A 80 -6.78 8.69 1.86
C PRO A 80 -7.37 8.58 3.28
N GLY A 81 -8.70 8.59 3.36
CA GLY A 81 -9.45 8.38 4.60
C GLY A 81 -9.62 6.88 4.93
N GLN A 82 -10.35 6.60 6.02
CA GLN A 82 -10.71 5.24 6.40
C GLN A 82 -11.61 4.60 5.33
N ALA A 83 -11.49 3.29 5.15
CA ALA A 83 -12.33 2.51 4.24
C ALA A 83 -13.82 2.79 4.43
N ALA A 84 -14.55 2.97 3.31
CA ALA A 84 -16.00 3.19 3.35
C ALA A 84 -16.74 1.92 3.84
N ALA A 85 -16.33 0.74 3.34
CA ALA A 85 -16.93 -0.52 3.74
C ALA A 85 -16.41 -0.97 5.12
N THR A 86 -17.35 -1.24 6.03
CA THR A 86 -17.06 -1.60 7.42
C THR A 86 -16.28 -2.91 7.56
N ALA A 87 -16.45 -3.84 6.63
CA ALA A 87 -15.70 -5.10 6.60
C ALA A 87 -14.19 -4.90 6.57
N PHE A 88 -13.69 -3.79 6.01
CA PHE A 88 -12.27 -3.46 5.94
C PHE A 88 -11.77 -2.56 7.08
N ARG A 89 -12.65 -2.10 7.96
CA ARG A 89 -12.27 -1.31 9.15
C ARG A 89 -11.75 -2.20 10.25
N THR A 90 -10.97 -1.66 11.16
CA THR A 90 -10.45 -2.39 12.33
C THR A 90 -11.57 -3.19 13.02
N GLY A 91 -11.34 -4.47 13.22
CA GLY A 91 -12.33 -5.41 13.75
C GLY A 91 -13.28 -6.01 12.70
N GLY A 92 -13.27 -5.54 11.47
CA GLY A 92 -14.02 -6.14 10.36
C GLY A 92 -13.34 -7.41 9.83
N ALA A 93 -14.13 -8.31 9.27
CA ALA A 93 -13.66 -9.63 8.81
C ALA A 93 -12.58 -9.56 7.71
N GLU A 94 -12.58 -8.47 6.91
CA GLU A 94 -11.67 -8.26 5.80
C GLU A 94 -10.62 -7.17 6.07
N ALA A 95 -10.49 -6.73 7.33
CA ALA A 95 -9.54 -5.68 7.67
C ALA A 95 -8.09 -6.13 7.43
N TYR A 96 -7.28 -5.23 6.89
CA TYR A 96 -5.84 -5.36 6.98
C TYR A 96 -5.41 -5.20 8.44
N GLU A 97 -4.47 -6.01 8.88
CA GLU A 97 -3.92 -5.84 10.22
C GLU A 97 -3.22 -4.48 10.33
N PHE A 98 -3.57 -3.74 11.37
CA PHE A 98 -2.99 -2.45 11.69
C PHE A 98 -2.18 -2.56 12.98
N GLY A 99 -1.07 -1.85 13.07
CA GLY A 99 -0.15 -1.94 14.20
C GLY A 99 1.29 -1.85 13.72
N SER A 100 2.04 -2.93 13.77
CA SER A 100 3.40 -3.02 13.20
C SER A 100 3.42 -3.87 11.93
N ALA A 101 2.43 -3.69 11.07
CA ALA A 101 2.23 -4.54 9.91
C ALA A 101 2.89 -3.97 8.65
N TYR A 102 3.78 -4.75 8.06
CA TYR A 102 4.29 -4.56 6.71
C TYR A 102 3.68 -5.61 5.80
N TYR A 103 3.30 -5.19 4.60
CA TYR A 103 2.81 -6.07 3.55
C TYR A 103 3.73 -6.02 2.34
N TRP A 104 4.21 -7.21 1.92
CA TRP A 104 5.00 -7.34 0.70
C TRP A 104 4.16 -7.03 -0.54
N SER A 105 4.78 -6.35 -1.49
CA SER A 105 4.33 -6.36 -2.87
C SER A 105 5.07 -7.43 -3.69
N SER A 106 4.59 -7.72 -4.89
CA SER A 106 5.30 -8.56 -5.86
C SER A 106 6.36 -7.79 -6.67
N SER A 107 6.54 -6.50 -6.39
CA SER A 107 7.50 -5.65 -7.10
C SER A 107 8.88 -5.73 -6.45
N ASP A 108 9.89 -6.09 -7.21
CA ASP A 108 11.27 -6.03 -6.79
C ASP A 108 11.80 -4.58 -6.79
N TYR A 109 12.63 -4.27 -5.80
CA TYR A 109 13.49 -3.10 -5.82
C TYR A 109 14.83 -3.43 -6.53
N ASN A 110 15.39 -4.59 -6.18
CA ASN A 110 16.56 -5.21 -6.83
C ASN A 110 16.58 -6.72 -6.56
N ALA A 111 17.66 -7.39 -6.90
CA ALA A 111 17.78 -8.84 -6.75
C ALA A 111 17.54 -9.34 -5.31
N SER A 112 17.92 -8.58 -4.28
CA SER A 112 17.85 -8.96 -2.87
C SER A 112 16.81 -8.19 -2.04
N ILE A 113 16.19 -7.15 -2.60
CA ILE A 113 15.26 -6.24 -1.93
C ILE A 113 13.96 -6.17 -2.72
N ALA A 114 12.82 -6.16 -2.00
CA ALA A 114 11.50 -5.97 -2.58
C ALA A 114 10.75 -4.79 -1.93
N TRP A 115 9.76 -4.25 -2.64
CA TRP A 115 8.89 -3.20 -2.14
C TRP A 115 7.85 -3.76 -1.18
N LEU A 116 7.51 -2.94 -0.20
CA LEU A 116 6.47 -3.20 0.79
C LEU A 116 5.68 -1.93 1.10
N GLN A 117 4.55 -2.09 1.76
CA GLN A 117 3.77 -0.99 2.29
C GLN A 117 3.51 -1.18 3.78
N TYR A 118 3.64 -0.11 4.54
CA TYR A 118 3.42 -0.10 5.97
C TYR A 118 1.96 0.24 6.31
N TRP A 119 1.34 -0.66 7.07
CA TRP A 119 -0.06 -0.54 7.52
C TRP A 119 -0.15 -0.25 9.03
N GLY A 120 0.97 0.11 9.64
CA GLY A 120 1.05 0.35 11.07
C GLY A 120 0.86 1.82 11.46
N SER A 121 0.83 2.06 12.77
CA SER A 121 0.51 3.35 13.36
C SER A 121 1.62 4.39 13.28
N SER A 122 2.89 3.97 13.11
CA SER A 122 4.01 4.92 13.08
C SER A 122 4.23 5.58 11.72
N HIS A 123 3.92 4.87 10.63
CA HIS A 123 4.15 5.36 9.26
C HIS A 123 2.99 4.94 8.33
N PRO A 124 1.73 5.27 8.64
CA PRO A 124 0.57 4.75 7.92
C PRO A 124 0.57 5.10 6.45
N GLY A 125 0.56 4.08 5.59
CA GLY A 125 0.56 4.25 4.13
C GLY A 125 1.93 4.47 3.49
N HIS A 126 3.02 4.51 4.30
CA HIS A 126 4.37 4.63 3.76
C HIS A 126 4.74 3.39 2.94
N GLN A 127 5.30 3.60 1.76
CA GLN A 127 5.98 2.57 1.00
C GLN A 127 7.48 2.59 1.29
N GLY A 128 8.06 1.43 1.44
CA GLY A 128 9.48 1.24 1.64
C GLY A 128 9.97 -0.01 0.92
N SER A 129 11.21 -0.34 1.15
CA SER A 129 11.82 -1.57 0.63
C SER A 129 12.62 -2.27 1.72
N ASN A 130 12.67 -3.60 1.68
CA ASN A 130 13.47 -4.36 2.63
C ASN A 130 13.98 -5.66 2.00
N GLY A 131 14.96 -6.27 2.66
CA GLY A 131 15.56 -7.54 2.21
C GLY A 131 14.53 -8.66 2.12
N LYS A 132 14.55 -9.41 1.02
CA LYS A 132 13.60 -10.51 0.74
C LYS A 132 13.65 -11.65 1.77
N ALA A 133 14.71 -11.70 2.58
CA ALA A 133 14.83 -12.68 3.68
C ALA A 133 13.96 -12.32 4.92
N GLN A 134 13.39 -11.13 4.96
CA GLN A 134 12.54 -10.71 6.08
C GLN A 134 11.14 -11.34 5.97
N THR A 135 10.55 -11.64 7.11
CA THR A 135 9.20 -12.21 7.19
C THR A 135 8.19 -11.09 7.42
N TYR A 136 7.39 -10.79 6.41
CA TYR A 136 6.28 -9.84 6.49
C TYR A 136 5.00 -10.47 5.95
N ARG A 137 3.89 -9.75 6.07
CA ARG A 137 2.59 -10.22 5.63
C ARG A 137 2.44 -10.17 4.12
N VAL A 138 1.56 -10.99 3.63
CA VAL A 138 1.12 -11.00 2.24
C VAL A 138 -0.40 -11.07 2.22
N ARG A 139 -1.04 -10.32 1.34
CA ARG A 139 -2.46 -10.47 1.05
C ARG A 139 -2.67 -10.58 -0.44
N ALA A 140 -3.31 -11.67 -0.86
CA ALA A 140 -3.68 -11.84 -2.25
C ALA A 140 -4.85 -10.93 -2.62
N ILE A 141 -4.84 -10.45 -3.85
CA ILE A 141 -5.92 -9.72 -4.49
C ILE A 141 -6.29 -10.39 -5.80
N ARG A 142 -7.40 -9.99 -6.38
CA ARG A 142 -7.78 -10.32 -7.76
C ARG A 142 -8.29 -9.09 -8.48
N ARG A 143 -8.14 -9.06 -9.78
CA ARG A 143 -8.78 -8.06 -10.64
C ARG A 143 -10.15 -8.55 -11.05
N SER A 144 -11.13 -7.65 -11.08
CA SER A 144 -12.44 -7.90 -11.66
C SER A 144 -12.60 -6.97 -12.85
N VAL A 145 -13.04 -7.51 -13.97
CA VAL A 145 -13.51 -6.70 -15.09
C VAL A 145 -14.92 -6.24 -14.73
N ILE A 146 -15.14 -4.95 -14.75
CA ILE A 146 -16.43 -4.32 -14.51
C ILE A 146 -17.14 -4.13 -15.85
#